data_624df2cb908edef0a8e5411181bad233
#
_entry.id   624df2cb908edef0a8e5411181bad233
#
_cell.length_a   1.000
_cell.length_b   1.000
_cell.length_c   1.000
_cell.angle_alpha   90.00
_cell.angle_beta   90.00
_cell.angle_gamma   90.00
#
_symmetry.space_group_name_H-M   'P 1'
#
loop_
_entity.id
_entity.type
_entity.pdbx_description
1 polymer ?
#
loop_
_entity_poly.entity_id
_entity_poly.type
_entity_poly.pdbx_seq_one_letter_code
_entity_poly.pdbx_strand_id
1 'polypeptide(L)'
;MIAQKTFCTKLARWIALGVLVLAAGCAAQKPPEEPVPTWPPPPQQARIKFVRTISSEDDVVHNTTFTQSVANFLAGTKPSPAQIVEPDGLAVSDDGSVLYVSDRAQGAVFVFDFGKKQFRKIGADNGGLEWPIGVALDAEQNIYVAEQGKKAITVFDPSGKQLRSITDPSLERPSGIAIDRERKLLYVADTSHATSKNHTVKIFSLDGKLVGQIGGEKGYAPGHFLFPTYVWVDSNGDLYVSDTMNCRVQRFSPDWKYIRSYGERGDAWGQFNRNKGVALDTFHNVYVVDSGWSNIQIFNPPGQILLFFGGRGPLPGQLKNPTALAIDKNNRIYVGDYLNHRVEVYQLVNTTATDSMPDSGAASAADQPKK
;
A
#
# COMPACT_ATOMS: atom_id res chain seq x y z
N MET A 1 -39.88 38.73 57.92
CA MET A 1 -39.10 37.48 57.69
C MET A 1 -39.68 36.51 56.60
N ILE A 2 -40.98 36.71 56.22
CA ILE A 2 -41.64 35.81 55.23
C ILE A 2 -41.40 36.26 53.76
N ALA A 3 -41.20 37.55 53.49
CA ALA A 3 -41.05 38.10 52.16
C ALA A 3 -39.67 37.77 51.51
N GLN A 4 -38.59 37.54 52.29
CA GLN A 4 -37.27 37.24 51.79
C GLN A 4 -37.13 35.74 51.31
N LYS A 5 -37.89 34.83 51.93
CA LYS A 5 -37.85 33.39 51.49
C LYS A 5 -38.52 33.15 50.14
N THR A 6 -39.56 33.97 49.81
CA THR A 6 -40.30 33.86 48.56
C THR A 6 -39.52 34.43 47.37
N PHE A 7 -38.66 35.43 47.59
CA PHE A 7 -37.79 35.99 46.52
C PHE A 7 -36.64 35.04 46.13
N CYS A 8 -35.98 34.45 47.11
CA CYS A 8 -34.89 33.46 46.81
C CYS A 8 -35.39 32.21 46.09
N THR A 9 -36.58 31.69 46.40
CA THR A 9 -37.11 30.49 45.70
C THR A 9 -37.56 30.81 44.27
N LYS A 10 -38.06 32.04 43.99
CA LYS A 10 -38.38 32.47 42.61
C LYS A 10 -37.09 32.66 41.78
N LEU A 11 -36.04 33.30 42.32
CA LEU A 11 -34.77 33.51 41.65
C LEU A 11 -34.08 32.20 41.34
N ALA A 12 -34.05 31.22 42.27
CA ALA A 12 -33.49 29.90 42.05
C ALA A 12 -34.22 29.11 40.94
N ARG A 13 -35.55 29.27 40.83
CA ARG A 13 -36.36 28.68 39.76
C ARG A 13 -36.05 29.27 38.38
N TRP A 14 -35.84 30.58 38.29
CA TRP A 14 -35.48 31.24 37.04
C TRP A 14 -34.05 30.92 36.59
N ILE A 15 -33.10 30.76 37.49
CA ILE A 15 -31.72 30.30 37.20
C ILE A 15 -31.76 28.87 36.75
N ALA A 16 -32.51 27.98 37.40
CA ALA A 16 -32.63 26.58 36.98
C ALA A 16 -33.28 26.42 35.59
N LEU A 17 -34.29 27.25 35.28
CA LEU A 17 -34.93 27.26 33.96
C LEU A 17 -34.00 27.81 32.87
N GLY A 18 -33.20 28.83 33.18
CA GLY A 18 -32.20 29.40 32.27
C GLY A 18 -31.07 28.42 31.94
N VAL A 19 -30.61 27.64 32.92
CA VAL A 19 -29.60 26.60 32.72
C VAL A 19 -30.15 25.42 31.90
N LEU A 20 -31.43 25.06 32.10
CA LEU A 20 -32.05 24.00 31.28
C LEU A 20 -32.24 24.41 29.81
N VAL A 21 -32.55 25.67 29.53
CA VAL A 21 -32.70 26.20 28.16
C VAL A 21 -31.34 26.32 27.47
N LEU A 22 -30.26 26.66 28.20
CA LEU A 22 -28.89 26.66 27.66
C LEU A 22 -28.36 25.25 27.39
N ALA A 23 -28.78 24.25 28.17
CA ALA A 23 -28.41 22.85 27.93
C ALA A 23 -29.15 22.21 26.74
N ALA A 24 -30.38 22.68 26.42
CA ALA A 24 -31.14 22.19 25.27
C ALA A 24 -30.70 22.83 23.93
N GLY A 25 -29.93 23.93 23.95
CA GLY A 25 -29.52 24.69 22.77
C GLY A 25 -28.26 24.14 22.04
N CYS A 26 -27.56 23.17 22.59
CA CYS A 26 -26.33 22.62 22.03
C CYS A 26 -26.43 21.13 21.68
N ALA A 27 -27.57 20.66 21.19
CA ALA A 27 -27.56 19.46 20.35
C ALA A 27 -26.99 19.89 18.99
N ALA A 28 -25.67 19.98 18.89
CA ALA A 28 -24.98 20.13 17.61
C ALA A 28 -25.49 19.01 16.70
N GLN A 29 -26.24 19.35 15.67
CA GLN A 29 -26.56 18.38 14.60
C GLN A 29 -25.24 17.80 14.13
N LYS A 30 -25.11 16.48 14.28
CA LYS A 30 -23.95 15.75 13.71
C LYS A 30 -23.86 16.17 12.25
N PRO A 31 -22.71 16.69 11.78
CA PRO A 31 -22.57 17.04 10.38
C PRO A 31 -23.04 15.84 9.53
N PRO A 32 -23.70 16.06 8.40
CA PRO A 32 -24.04 14.97 7.49
C PRO A 32 -22.77 14.18 7.21
N GLU A 33 -22.82 12.86 7.37
CA GLU A 33 -21.68 12.01 7.04
C GLU A 33 -21.37 12.19 5.55
N GLU A 34 -20.15 12.64 5.27
CA GLU A 34 -19.70 12.75 3.89
C GLU A 34 -19.80 11.38 3.21
N PRO A 35 -20.34 11.33 1.97
CA PRO A 35 -20.49 10.06 1.28
C PRO A 35 -19.11 9.41 1.09
N VAL A 36 -19.02 8.12 1.43
CA VAL A 36 -17.80 7.34 1.26
C VAL A 36 -17.39 7.36 -0.22
N PRO A 37 -16.15 7.76 -0.56
CA PRO A 37 -15.68 7.79 -1.95
C PRO A 37 -15.79 6.42 -2.63
N THR A 38 -16.31 6.44 -3.87
CA THR A 38 -16.46 5.25 -4.70
C THR A 38 -16.04 5.54 -6.14
N TRP A 39 -15.59 4.52 -6.86
CA TRP A 39 -15.20 4.63 -8.27
C TRP A 39 -15.83 3.48 -9.08
N PRO A 40 -16.46 3.76 -10.22
CA PRO A 40 -16.88 5.09 -10.64
C PRO A 40 -17.78 5.76 -9.59
N PRO A 41 -17.88 7.12 -9.61
CA PRO A 41 -18.83 7.81 -8.74
C PRO A 41 -20.28 7.58 -9.20
N PRO A 42 -21.28 7.76 -8.31
CA PRO A 42 -22.70 7.71 -8.71
C PRO A 42 -23.00 8.65 -9.90
N PRO A 43 -23.94 8.28 -10.82
CA PRO A 43 -24.90 7.17 -10.72
C PRO A 43 -24.37 5.82 -11.20
N GLN A 44 -23.12 5.70 -11.62
CA GLN A 44 -22.55 4.44 -12.09
C GLN A 44 -22.37 3.46 -10.93
N GLN A 45 -22.43 2.15 -11.25
CA GLN A 45 -22.19 1.11 -10.25
C GLN A 45 -20.71 1.16 -9.79
N ALA A 46 -20.50 1.36 -8.51
CA ALA A 46 -19.17 1.38 -7.91
C ALA A 46 -18.47 0.01 -8.10
N ARG A 47 -17.19 0.05 -8.48
CA ARG A 47 -16.29 -1.10 -8.56
C ARG A 47 -15.22 -1.05 -7.47
N ILE A 48 -14.84 0.15 -7.05
CA ILE A 48 -13.91 0.38 -5.94
C ILE A 48 -14.61 1.27 -4.91
N LYS A 49 -14.44 0.92 -3.64
CA LYS A 49 -14.94 1.68 -2.50
C LYS A 49 -13.79 1.99 -1.54
N PHE A 50 -13.68 3.22 -1.08
CA PHE A 50 -12.79 3.56 0.02
C PHE A 50 -13.26 2.90 1.31
N VAL A 51 -12.32 2.40 2.13
CA VAL A 51 -12.62 1.71 3.39
C VAL A 51 -12.16 2.53 4.59
N ARG A 52 -10.86 2.84 4.63
CA ARG A 52 -10.26 3.61 5.75
C ARG A 52 -8.84 4.07 5.42
N THR A 53 -8.35 4.95 6.27
CA THR A 53 -6.95 5.36 6.35
C THR A 53 -6.27 4.64 7.52
N ILE A 54 -4.97 4.34 7.39
CA ILE A 54 -4.09 3.84 8.43
C ILE A 54 -2.86 4.76 8.47
N SER A 55 -2.65 5.44 9.60
CA SER A 55 -1.57 6.44 9.75
C SER A 55 -0.71 6.22 10.98
N SER A 56 -1.23 5.52 11.99
CA SER A 56 -0.56 5.36 13.28
C SER A 56 -0.95 4.06 14.00
N GLU A 57 -0.26 3.74 15.08
CA GLU A 57 -0.61 2.61 15.96
C GLU A 57 -2.03 2.72 16.51
N ASP A 58 -2.58 3.92 16.68
CA ASP A 58 -3.95 4.14 17.19
C ASP A 58 -5.01 3.54 16.24
N ASP A 59 -4.69 3.33 14.96
CA ASP A 59 -5.59 2.69 13.99
C ASP A 59 -5.81 1.20 14.23
N VAL A 60 -5.01 0.59 15.12
CA VAL A 60 -5.11 -0.81 15.54
C VAL A 60 -5.40 -0.94 17.02
N VAL A 61 -4.74 -0.13 17.86
CA VAL A 61 -4.80 -0.24 19.32
C VAL A 61 -5.87 0.69 19.87
N HIS A 62 -7.13 0.30 19.78
CA HIS A 62 -8.25 1.05 20.37
C HIS A 62 -8.44 0.74 21.86
N ASN A 63 -7.43 0.91 22.72
CA ASN A 63 -7.53 0.59 24.13
C ASN A 63 -7.01 1.67 25.07
N THR A 64 -7.48 2.91 24.92
CA THR A 64 -7.49 3.81 26.07
C THR A 64 -8.89 3.81 26.68
N THR A 65 -9.08 3.10 27.78
CA THR A 65 -10.27 3.29 28.63
C THR A 65 -10.29 4.78 29.02
N PHE A 66 -11.50 5.37 29.17
CA PHE A 66 -11.64 6.76 29.57
C PHE A 66 -10.78 7.09 30.81
N THR A 67 -10.72 6.19 31.79
CA THR A 67 -9.87 6.30 32.99
C THR A 67 -8.38 6.39 32.66
N GLN A 68 -7.89 5.63 31.68
CA GLN A 68 -6.49 5.63 31.26
C GLN A 68 -6.13 6.88 30.45
N SER A 69 -7.06 7.39 29.65
CA SER A 69 -6.91 8.67 28.94
C SER A 69 -6.82 9.84 29.92
N VAL A 70 -7.63 9.85 30.96
CA VAL A 70 -7.58 10.87 32.03
C VAL A 70 -6.28 10.73 32.85
N ALA A 71 -5.86 9.51 33.21
CA ALA A 71 -4.61 9.28 33.92
C ALA A 71 -3.38 9.71 33.13
N ASN A 72 -3.30 9.39 31.85
CA ASN A 72 -2.23 9.80 30.94
C ASN A 72 -2.19 11.33 30.74
N PHE A 73 -3.35 11.96 30.62
CA PHE A 73 -3.47 13.42 30.52
C PHE A 73 -2.96 14.12 31.80
N LEU A 74 -3.35 13.62 32.98
CA LEU A 74 -2.90 14.17 34.27
C LEU A 74 -1.42 13.90 34.55
N ALA A 75 -0.86 12.79 34.04
CA ALA A 75 0.54 12.44 34.23
C ALA A 75 1.48 13.13 33.23
N GLY A 76 0.96 13.78 32.18
CA GLY A 76 1.76 14.39 31.11
C GLY A 76 2.65 13.38 30.33
N THR A 77 2.34 12.09 30.40
CA THR A 77 3.22 10.98 30.00
C THR A 77 2.72 10.18 28.81
N LYS A 78 1.75 10.68 27.99
CA LYS A 78 1.37 9.95 26.78
C LYS A 78 2.48 10.07 25.76
N PRO A 79 3.29 9.02 25.48
CA PRO A 79 4.17 9.03 24.33
C PRO A 79 3.30 9.24 23.07
N SER A 80 3.78 10.08 22.15
CA SER A 80 3.08 10.22 20.87
C SER A 80 3.02 8.85 20.18
N PRO A 81 1.84 8.47 19.64
CA PRO A 81 1.71 7.18 18.95
C PRO A 81 2.70 7.11 17.79
N ALA A 82 3.20 5.91 17.51
CA ALA A 82 4.05 5.70 16.36
C ALA A 82 3.27 6.01 15.08
N GLN A 83 3.81 6.92 14.27
CA GLN A 83 3.17 7.38 13.03
C GLN A 83 3.95 6.90 11.81
N ILE A 84 3.24 6.59 10.74
CA ILE A 84 3.81 6.38 9.41
C ILE A 84 4.38 7.71 8.92
N VAL A 85 5.60 7.69 8.36
CA VAL A 85 6.28 8.88 7.81
C VAL A 85 6.59 8.70 6.32
N GLU A 86 7.26 7.63 5.94
CA GLU A 86 7.63 7.35 4.54
C GLU A 86 7.29 5.90 4.17
N PRO A 87 6.01 5.59 3.89
CA PRO A 87 5.60 4.23 3.52
C PRO A 87 6.08 3.90 2.11
N ASP A 88 7.18 3.16 2.00
CA ASP A 88 7.77 2.79 0.70
C ASP A 88 7.39 1.38 0.22
N GLY A 89 7.17 0.42 1.11
CA GLY A 89 6.77 -0.94 0.77
C GLY A 89 5.63 -1.46 1.61
N LEU A 90 4.80 -2.30 1.03
CA LEU A 90 3.66 -2.93 1.68
C LEU A 90 3.66 -4.44 1.43
N ALA A 91 3.34 -5.19 2.49
CA ALA A 91 2.90 -6.57 2.38
C ALA A 91 1.70 -6.78 3.30
N VAL A 92 0.82 -7.70 2.94
CA VAL A 92 -0.37 -8.02 3.71
C VAL A 92 -0.52 -9.53 3.82
N SER A 93 -0.98 -10.03 4.97
CA SER A 93 -1.35 -11.43 5.11
C SER A 93 -2.52 -11.78 4.17
N ASP A 94 -2.58 -13.04 3.76
CA ASP A 94 -3.57 -13.52 2.79
C ASP A 94 -5.03 -13.16 3.18
N ASP A 95 -5.33 -13.17 4.46
CA ASP A 95 -6.66 -12.85 5.03
C ASP A 95 -6.87 -11.35 5.30
N GLY A 96 -5.85 -10.53 5.10
CA GLY A 96 -5.87 -9.09 5.39
C GLY A 96 -5.81 -8.73 6.87
N SER A 97 -5.53 -9.71 7.76
CA SER A 97 -5.48 -9.48 9.21
C SER A 97 -4.23 -8.76 9.68
N VAL A 98 -3.11 -8.86 8.94
CA VAL A 98 -1.84 -8.22 9.28
C VAL A 98 -1.30 -7.44 8.10
N LEU A 99 -1.03 -6.16 8.32
CA LEU A 99 -0.38 -5.26 7.35
C LEU A 99 1.04 -4.95 7.81
N TYR A 100 2.00 -5.08 6.89
CA TYR A 100 3.39 -4.71 7.05
C TYR A 100 3.69 -3.49 6.19
N VAL A 101 4.27 -2.46 6.79
CA VAL A 101 4.64 -1.21 6.12
C VAL A 101 6.11 -0.93 6.37
N SER A 102 6.95 -0.99 5.34
CA SER A 102 8.32 -0.49 5.48
C SER A 102 8.29 1.03 5.51
N ASP A 103 8.83 1.60 6.57
CA ASP A 103 8.95 3.05 6.74
C ASP A 103 10.42 3.44 6.65
N ARG A 104 10.78 4.07 5.54
CA ARG A 104 12.17 4.43 5.26
C ARG A 104 12.71 5.46 6.23
N ALA A 105 11.91 6.46 6.60
CA ALA A 105 12.32 7.50 7.54
C ALA A 105 12.49 6.97 8.98
N GLN A 106 11.67 5.98 9.35
CA GLN A 106 11.73 5.35 10.67
C GLN A 106 12.76 4.20 10.73
N GLY A 107 13.32 3.77 9.60
CA GLY A 107 14.26 2.65 9.55
C GLY A 107 13.69 1.35 10.12
N ALA A 108 12.42 1.07 9.88
CA ALA A 108 11.70 -0.06 10.47
C ALA A 108 10.58 -0.57 9.57
N VAL A 109 10.09 -1.77 9.85
CA VAL A 109 8.81 -2.27 9.34
C VAL A 109 7.76 -2.17 10.44
N PHE A 110 6.70 -1.43 10.16
CA PHE A 110 5.53 -1.32 11.03
C PHE A 110 4.60 -2.49 10.76
N VAL A 111 4.16 -3.16 11.81
CA VAL A 111 3.26 -4.31 11.74
C VAL A 111 1.97 -3.97 12.45
N PHE A 112 0.90 -3.88 11.69
CA PHE A 112 -0.46 -3.63 12.15
C PHE A 112 -1.22 -4.95 12.16
N ASP A 113 -1.36 -5.60 13.32
CA ASP A 113 -2.13 -6.84 13.49
C ASP A 113 -3.55 -6.49 13.93
N PHE A 114 -4.46 -6.40 12.97
CA PHE A 114 -5.87 -6.05 13.21
C PHE A 114 -6.63 -7.18 13.91
N GLY A 115 -6.20 -8.44 13.70
CA GLY A 115 -6.80 -9.60 14.34
C GLY A 115 -6.54 -9.61 15.84
N LYS A 116 -5.30 -9.33 16.24
CA LYS A 116 -4.89 -9.28 17.66
C LYS A 116 -4.99 -7.88 18.27
N LYS A 117 -5.30 -6.85 17.48
CA LYS A 117 -5.28 -5.45 17.89
C LYS A 117 -3.92 -5.04 18.48
N GLN A 118 -2.86 -5.38 17.79
CA GLN A 118 -1.49 -5.12 18.22
C GLN A 118 -0.70 -4.37 17.15
N PHE A 119 0.15 -3.48 17.62
CA PHE A 119 1.14 -2.78 16.81
C PHE A 119 2.54 -3.15 17.30
N ARG A 120 3.48 -3.27 16.36
CA ARG A 120 4.90 -3.43 16.68
C ARG A 120 5.78 -2.92 15.55
N LYS A 121 7.03 -2.63 15.86
CA LYS A 121 8.10 -2.30 14.91
C LYS A 121 9.08 -3.46 14.82
N ILE A 122 9.51 -3.79 13.62
CA ILE A 122 10.55 -4.78 13.34
C ILE A 122 11.77 -4.06 12.76
N GLY A 123 12.96 -4.49 13.17
CA GLY A 123 14.22 -3.94 12.70
C GLY A 123 14.56 -2.57 13.26
N ALA A 124 13.82 -2.05 14.26
CA ALA A 124 14.12 -0.77 14.91
C ALA A 124 15.29 -0.84 15.89
N ASP A 125 15.68 -2.05 16.32
CA ASP A 125 16.77 -2.30 17.25
C ASP A 125 18.14 -2.18 16.54
N ASN A 126 19.21 -1.94 17.31
CA ASN A 126 20.60 -1.92 16.82
C ASN A 126 20.88 -0.95 15.66
N GLY A 127 20.26 0.22 15.69
CA GLY A 127 20.48 1.28 14.69
C GLY A 127 19.48 1.30 13.54
N GLY A 128 18.51 0.39 13.54
CA GLY A 128 17.44 0.36 12.54
C GLY A 128 17.82 -0.31 11.22
N LEU A 129 16.83 -0.39 10.34
CA LEU A 129 17.02 -0.80 8.95
C LEU A 129 17.54 0.37 8.12
N GLU A 130 18.49 0.11 7.23
CA GLU A 130 19.07 1.15 6.38
C GLU A 130 18.29 1.30 5.07
N TRP A 131 17.41 2.30 5.03
CA TRP A 131 16.52 2.57 3.89
C TRP A 131 15.71 1.35 3.46
N PRO A 132 14.82 0.84 4.33
CA PRO A 132 13.95 -0.27 3.97
C PRO A 132 12.95 0.18 2.91
N ILE A 133 12.83 -0.59 1.81
CA ILE A 133 11.94 -0.32 0.69
C ILE A 133 10.92 -1.45 0.55
N GLY A 134 11.24 -2.51 -0.16
CA GLY A 134 10.34 -3.62 -0.40
C GLY A 134 10.17 -4.50 0.84
N VAL A 135 8.98 -5.02 1.04
CA VAL A 135 8.67 -6.04 2.05
C VAL A 135 7.85 -7.15 1.42
N ALA A 136 8.15 -8.41 1.75
CA ALA A 136 7.43 -9.58 1.27
C ALA A 136 7.38 -10.67 2.34
N LEU A 137 6.43 -11.60 2.23
CA LEU A 137 6.22 -12.70 3.16
C LEU A 137 6.36 -14.04 2.45
N ASP A 138 7.12 -14.96 3.03
CA ASP A 138 7.15 -16.35 2.56
C ASP A 138 5.95 -17.17 3.10
N ALA A 139 5.93 -18.47 2.82
CA ALA A 139 4.85 -19.36 3.26
C ALA A 139 4.83 -19.54 4.79
N GLU A 140 5.96 -19.47 5.43
CA GLU A 140 6.16 -19.55 6.88
C GLU A 140 5.91 -18.19 7.57
N GLN A 141 5.49 -17.16 6.80
CA GLN A 141 5.28 -15.79 7.26
C GLN A 141 6.58 -15.11 7.74
N ASN A 142 7.76 -15.58 7.31
CA ASN A 142 8.99 -14.83 7.50
C ASN A 142 8.94 -13.56 6.66
N ILE A 143 9.51 -12.49 7.22
CA ILE A 143 9.42 -11.14 6.68
C ILE A 143 10.74 -10.80 6.00
N TYR A 144 10.73 -10.63 4.69
CA TYR A 144 11.86 -10.22 3.88
C TYR A 144 11.80 -8.73 3.64
N VAL A 145 12.90 -8.01 3.88
CA VAL A 145 12.97 -6.55 3.75
C VAL A 145 14.17 -6.18 2.89
N ALA A 146 13.92 -5.48 1.79
CA ALA A 146 14.98 -4.93 0.96
C ALA A 146 15.56 -3.66 1.62
N GLU A 147 16.83 -3.70 1.98
CA GLU A 147 17.57 -2.58 2.55
C GLU A 147 18.51 -2.00 1.50
N GLN A 148 18.17 -0.83 0.96
CA GLN A 148 19.02 -0.17 -0.04
C GLN A 148 20.38 0.25 0.53
N GLY A 149 20.41 0.74 1.77
CA GLY A 149 21.64 1.20 2.41
C GLY A 149 22.64 0.09 2.64
N LYS A 150 22.17 -1.09 3.04
CA LYS A 150 23.02 -2.28 3.23
C LYS A 150 23.26 -3.08 1.97
N LYS A 151 22.54 -2.80 0.87
CA LYS A 151 22.53 -3.61 -0.36
C LYS A 151 22.23 -5.09 -0.06
N ALA A 152 21.20 -5.32 0.74
CA ALA A 152 20.87 -6.63 1.28
C ALA A 152 19.36 -6.83 1.38
N ILE A 153 18.96 -8.10 1.53
CA ILE A 153 17.60 -8.46 1.94
C ILE A 153 17.69 -9.06 3.33
N THR A 154 17.21 -8.35 4.34
CA THR A 154 17.19 -8.85 5.72
C THR A 154 15.91 -9.64 5.98
N VAL A 155 16.06 -10.82 6.60
CA VAL A 155 14.98 -11.75 6.85
C VAL A 155 14.72 -11.86 8.34
N PHE A 156 13.46 -11.71 8.73
CA PHE A 156 12.98 -11.84 10.10
C PHE A 156 11.97 -12.98 10.19
N ASP A 157 11.90 -13.63 11.35
CA ASP A 157 10.80 -14.52 11.66
C ASP A 157 9.49 -13.74 11.97
N PRO A 158 8.34 -14.44 12.07
CA PRO A 158 7.08 -13.76 12.38
C PRO A 158 7.06 -13.01 13.72
N SER A 159 7.98 -13.28 14.65
CA SER A 159 8.10 -12.55 15.92
C SER A 159 8.86 -11.21 15.75
N GLY A 160 9.61 -11.04 14.65
CA GLY A 160 10.47 -9.90 14.38
C GLY A 160 11.94 -10.13 14.75
N LYS A 161 12.33 -11.35 15.09
CA LYS A 161 13.73 -11.71 15.32
C LYS A 161 14.43 -11.87 13.97
N GLN A 162 15.57 -11.21 13.79
CA GLN A 162 16.38 -11.36 12.60
C GLN A 162 16.93 -12.80 12.50
N LEU A 163 16.71 -13.44 11.35
CA LEU A 163 17.20 -14.78 11.04
C LEU A 163 18.51 -14.74 10.26
N ARG A 164 18.57 -13.91 9.20
CA ARG A 164 19.72 -13.80 8.29
C ARG A 164 19.62 -12.55 7.43
N SER A 165 20.69 -12.28 6.68
CA SER A 165 20.70 -11.31 5.58
C SER A 165 21.21 -12.01 4.32
N ILE A 166 20.51 -11.77 3.20
CA ILE A 166 20.88 -12.21 1.87
C ILE A 166 21.66 -11.07 1.22
N THR A 167 22.92 -11.33 0.87
CA THR A 167 23.80 -10.37 0.23
C THR A 167 24.40 -11.00 -1.03
N ASP A 168 24.63 -10.19 -2.04
CA ASP A 168 25.34 -10.59 -3.25
C ASP A 168 26.13 -9.40 -3.79
N PRO A 169 27.40 -9.59 -4.22
CA PRO A 169 28.21 -8.49 -4.73
C PRO A 169 27.62 -7.75 -5.91
N SER A 170 26.69 -8.38 -6.64
CA SER A 170 25.98 -7.78 -7.77
C SER A 170 24.78 -6.94 -7.38
N LEU A 171 24.31 -6.94 -6.11
CA LEU A 171 23.24 -6.06 -5.65
C LEU A 171 23.75 -4.63 -5.50
N GLU A 172 23.12 -3.70 -6.22
CA GLU A 172 23.49 -2.28 -6.18
C GLU A 172 22.48 -1.46 -5.36
N ARG A 173 21.19 -1.60 -5.65
CA ARG A 173 20.09 -0.87 -5.01
C ARG A 173 18.81 -1.69 -4.97
N PRO A 174 18.73 -2.73 -4.11
CA PRO A 174 17.53 -3.52 -3.98
C PRO A 174 16.35 -2.63 -3.57
N SER A 175 15.22 -2.80 -4.23
CA SER A 175 14.02 -1.99 -4.01
C SER A 175 12.79 -2.88 -3.78
N GLY A 176 11.86 -2.99 -4.71
CA GLY A 176 10.71 -3.88 -4.57
C GLY A 176 11.11 -5.35 -4.58
N ILE A 177 10.46 -6.15 -3.77
CA ILE A 177 10.68 -7.60 -3.70
C ILE A 177 9.36 -8.36 -3.73
N ALA A 178 9.38 -9.57 -4.27
CA ALA A 178 8.25 -10.50 -4.26
C ALA A 178 8.75 -11.94 -4.06
N ILE A 179 7.91 -12.79 -3.49
CA ILE A 179 8.23 -14.19 -3.22
C ILE A 179 7.25 -15.10 -3.95
N ASP A 180 7.78 -15.96 -4.80
CA ASP A 180 7.08 -17.14 -5.28
C ASP A 180 7.15 -18.22 -4.20
N ARG A 181 6.06 -18.40 -3.47
CA ARG A 181 5.98 -19.33 -2.33
C ARG A 181 6.04 -20.79 -2.77
N GLU A 182 5.56 -21.11 -3.98
CA GLU A 182 5.55 -22.47 -4.51
C GLU A 182 6.94 -22.89 -5.00
N ARG A 183 7.61 -22.00 -5.76
CA ARG A 183 8.96 -22.25 -6.30
C ARG A 183 10.06 -21.91 -5.32
N LYS A 184 9.73 -21.29 -4.17
CA LYS A 184 10.67 -20.80 -3.15
C LYS A 184 11.72 -19.86 -3.74
N LEU A 185 11.27 -18.92 -4.56
CA LEU A 185 12.10 -17.91 -5.21
C LEU A 185 11.78 -16.51 -4.66
N LEU A 186 12.83 -15.73 -4.44
CA LEU A 186 12.78 -14.32 -4.10
C LEU A 186 13.20 -13.50 -5.32
N TYR A 187 12.31 -12.67 -5.82
CA TYR A 187 12.56 -11.69 -6.88
C TYR A 187 12.89 -10.35 -6.28
N VAL A 188 13.98 -9.73 -6.73
CA VAL A 188 14.48 -8.44 -6.23
C VAL A 188 14.66 -7.48 -7.39
N ALA A 189 13.86 -6.43 -7.46
CA ALA A 189 14.13 -5.33 -8.37
C ALA A 189 15.41 -4.61 -7.92
N ASP A 190 16.48 -4.74 -8.70
CA ASP A 190 17.72 -4.01 -8.47
C ASP A 190 17.71 -2.75 -9.35
N THR A 191 17.24 -1.66 -8.74
CA THR A 191 17.04 -0.38 -9.44
C THR A 191 18.34 0.20 -9.97
N SER A 192 19.47 -0.15 -9.36
CA SER A 192 20.83 0.31 -9.66
C SER A 192 21.00 1.84 -9.63
N HIS A 193 22.19 2.33 -9.92
CA HIS A 193 22.46 3.76 -10.01
C HIS A 193 22.24 4.28 -11.44
N ALA A 194 21.99 5.58 -11.58
CA ALA A 194 21.77 6.20 -12.89
C ALA A 194 22.95 5.99 -13.86
N THR A 195 24.16 5.89 -13.33
CA THR A 195 25.38 5.63 -14.11
C THR A 195 25.61 4.14 -14.38
N SER A 196 24.91 3.24 -13.68
CA SER A 196 24.99 1.80 -13.92
C SER A 196 24.41 1.45 -15.28
N LYS A 197 24.97 0.43 -15.91
CA LYS A 197 24.38 -0.18 -17.11
C LYS A 197 23.42 -1.32 -16.75
N ASN A 198 23.49 -1.83 -15.52
CA ASN A 198 22.74 -2.99 -15.07
C ASN A 198 21.44 -2.54 -14.38
N HIS A 199 20.32 -2.73 -15.07
CA HIS A 199 18.99 -2.60 -14.53
C HIS A 199 18.31 -3.95 -14.59
N THR A 200 18.17 -4.64 -13.47
CA THR A 200 17.82 -6.06 -13.42
C THR A 200 16.73 -6.35 -12.39
N VAL A 201 16.07 -7.47 -12.56
CA VAL A 201 15.45 -8.22 -11.47
C VAL A 201 16.31 -9.42 -11.17
N LYS A 202 16.86 -9.49 -9.97
CA LYS A 202 17.67 -10.63 -9.49
C LYS A 202 16.77 -11.66 -8.84
N ILE A 203 17.12 -12.92 -9.00
CA ILE A 203 16.32 -14.03 -8.53
C ILE A 203 17.19 -14.87 -7.60
N PHE A 204 16.74 -14.97 -6.36
CA PHE A 204 17.42 -15.78 -5.34
C PHE A 204 16.52 -16.94 -4.91
N SER A 205 17.12 -18.04 -4.50
CA SER A 205 16.42 -19.02 -3.66
C SER A 205 16.22 -18.43 -2.26
N LEU A 206 15.24 -18.95 -1.51
CA LEU A 206 14.94 -18.40 -0.17
C LEU A 206 16.08 -18.62 0.84
N ASP A 207 17.03 -19.54 0.59
CA ASP A 207 18.27 -19.69 1.37
C ASP A 207 19.34 -18.63 1.04
N GLY A 208 19.12 -17.81 -0.01
CA GLY A 208 19.95 -16.66 -0.34
C GLY A 208 20.94 -16.86 -1.50
N LYS A 209 20.85 -17.94 -2.25
CA LYS A 209 21.69 -18.18 -3.42
C LYS A 209 21.11 -17.46 -4.65
N LEU A 210 21.91 -16.68 -5.36
CA LEU A 210 21.54 -16.12 -6.66
C LEU A 210 21.38 -17.26 -7.68
N VAL A 211 20.19 -17.39 -8.27
CA VAL A 211 19.85 -18.46 -9.23
C VAL A 211 19.61 -17.95 -10.64
N GLY A 212 19.39 -16.64 -10.81
CA GLY A 212 19.17 -16.04 -12.12
C GLY A 212 18.94 -14.54 -12.06
N GLN A 213 18.74 -13.97 -13.25
CA GLN A 213 18.33 -12.57 -13.40
C GLN A 213 17.55 -12.35 -14.69
N ILE A 214 16.69 -11.33 -14.70
CA ILE A 214 16.03 -10.79 -15.88
C ILE A 214 16.56 -9.39 -16.11
N GLY A 215 16.73 -8.98 -17.36
CA GLY A 215 17.34 -7.71 -17.71
C GLY A 215 18.87 -7.80 -17.70
N GLY A 216 19.52 -6.66 -17.59
CA GLY A 216 20.96 -6.50 -17.70
C GLY A 216 21.26 -5.10 -18.18
N GLU A 217 21.70 -4.95 -19.44
CA GLU A 217 21.88 -3.63 -20.01
C GLU A 217 20.55 -2.84 -20.04
N LYS A 218 20.60 -1.59 -19.58
CA LYS A 218 19.43 -0.72 -19.58
C LYS A 218 18.89 -0.50 -20.98
N GLY A 219 17.58 -0.53 -21.15
CA GLY A 219 16.99 -0.39 -22.47
C GLY A 219 15.46 -0.37 -22.46
N TYR A 220 14.89 -0.23 -23.67
CA TYR A 220 13.46 -0.16 -23.91
C TYR A 220 12.89 -1.45 -24.52
N ALA A 221 13.74 -2.33 -25.08
CA ALA A 221 13.28 -3.58 -25.68
C ALA A 221 12.56 -4.47 -24.62
N PRO A 222 11.69 -5.40 -25.05
CA PRO A 222 11.13 -6.41 -24.16
C PRO A 222 12.22 -7.15 -23.37
N GLY A 223 12.03 -7.30 -22.06
CA GLY A 223 13.00 -7.91 -21.16
C GLY A 223 14.15 -7.01 -20.71
N HIS A 224 14.28 -5.80 -21.26
CA HIS A 224 15.18 -4.76 -20.75
C HIS A 224 14.40 -3.78 -19.85
N PHE A 225 15.10 -3.12 -18.93
CA PHE A 225 14.51 -2.20 -17.97
C PHE A 225 15.22 -0.85 -17.95
N LEU A 226 14.49 0.15 -17.46
CA LEU A 226 15.05 1.44 -17.07
C LEU A 226 14.50 1.80 -15.69
N PHE A 227 15.32 1.61 -14.63
CA PHE A 227 14.94 1.74 -13.22
C PHE A 227 13.73 0.86 -12.85
N PRO A 228 13.86 -0.49 -12.86
CA PRO A 228 12.83 -1.37 -12.30
C PRO A 228 12.72 -1.11 -10.79
N THR A 229 11.51 -0.86 -10.28
CA THR A 229 11.33 -0.45 -8.88
C THR A 229 10.51 -1.41 -8.04
N TYR A 230 9.44 -1.98 -8.59
CA TYR A 230 8.55 -2.90 -7.88
C TYR A 230 8.33 -4.16 -8.67
N VAL A 231 8.10 -5.24 -7.96
CA VAL A 231 7.80 -6.55 -8.54
C VAL A 231 6.63 -7.19 -7.81
N TRP A 232 5.89 -8.03 -8.51
CA TRP A 232 4.82 -8.87 -7.98
C TRP A 232 4.85 -10.23 -8.66
N VAL A 233 4.53 -11.30 -7.92
CA VAL A 233 4.37 -12.65 -8.46
C VAL A 233 2.94 -13.10 -8.21
N ASP A 234 2.26 -13.57 -9.25
CA ASP A 234 0.91 -14.10 -9.13
C ASP A 234 0.90 -15.59 -8.75
N SER A 235 -0.31 -16.14 -8.55
CA SER A 235 -0.50 -17.56 -8.19
C SER A 235 -0.07 -18.55 -9.28
N ASN A 236 0.14 -18.11 -10.51
CA ASN A 236 0.66 -18.94 -11.59
C ASN A 236 2.21 -18.92 -11.65
N GLY A 237 2.84 -18.05 -10.84
CA GLY A 237 4.27 -17.79 -10.83
C GLY A 237 4.70 -16.81 -11.92
N ASP A 238 3.77 -16.11 -12.56
CA ASP A 238 4.11 -15.04 -13.50
C ASP A 238 4.60 -13.82 -12.72
N LEU A 239 5.71 -13.25 -13.19
CA LEU A 239 6.35 -12.09 -12.59
C LEU A 239 5.93 -10.81 -13.32
N TYR A 240 5.53 -9.81 -12.55
CA TYR A 240 5.20 -8.47 -13.01
C TYR A 240 6.25 -7.48 -12.50
N VAL A 241 6.84 -6.70 -13.39
CA VAL A 241 7.93 -5.76 -13.09
C VAL A 241 7.55 -4.34 -13.48
N SER A 242 7.53 -3.44 -12.52
CA SER A 242 7.36 -2.00 -12.78
C SER A 242 8.65 -1.41 -13.35
N ASP A 243 8.68 -1.22 -14.65
CA ASP A 243 9.76 -0.62 -15.43
C ASP A 243 9.54 0.91 -15.46
N THR A 244 9.84 1.56 -14.33
CA THR A 244 9.32 2.89 -13.95
C THR A 244 9.68 3.99 -14.93
N MET A 245 10.93 4.07 -15.38
CA MET A 245 11.35 5.13 -16.30
C MET A 245 11.00 4.83 -17.77
N ASN A 246 10.62 3.59 -18.08
CA ASN A 246 9.98 3.23 -19.35
C ASN A 246 8.46 3.39 -19.32
N CYS A 247 7.88 3.74 -18.15
CA CYS A 247 6.44 3.97 -17.96
C CYS A 247 5.58 2.77 -18.37
N ARG A 248 5.97 1.56 -17.96
CA ARG A 248 5.24 0.31 -18.25
C ARG A 248 5.42 -0.71 -17.13
N VAL A 249 4.54 -1.70 -17.10
CA VAL A 249 4.74 -2.95 -16.32
C VAL A 249 4.98 -4.07 -17.31
N GLN A 250 6.04 -4.86 -17.15
CA GLN A 250 6.32 -6.02 -17.97
C GLN A 250 5.93 -7.30 -17.22
N ARG A 251 5.25 -8.25 -17.90
CA ARG A 251 4.92 -9.58 -17.40
C ARG A 251 5.84 -10.62 -18.00
N PHE A 252 6.33 -11.53 -17.15
CA PHE A 252 7.20 -12.66 -17.53
C PHE A 252 6.58 -13.96 -17.05
N SER A 253 6.79 -15.04 -17.83
CA SER A 253 6.39 -16.38 -17.44
C SER A 253 7.23 -16.90 -16.24
N PRO A 254 6.84 -18.04 -15.63
CA PRO A 254 7.63 -18.68 -14.59
C PRO A 254 9.06 -19.09 -15.03
N ASP A 255 9.28 -19.23 -16.34
CA ASP A 255 10.59 -19.48 -16.95
C ASP A 255 11.31 -18.18 -17.34
N TRP A 256 10.83 -17.03 -16.82
CA TRP A 256 11.39 -15.69 -17.00
C TRP A 256 11.38 -15.17 -18.44
N LYS A 257 10.50 -15.71 -19.29
CA LYS A 257 10.31 -15.25 -20.67
C LYS A 257 9.30 -14.12 -20.71
N TYR A 258 9.61 -13.07 -21.43
CA TYR A 258 8.70 -11.95 -21.64
C TYR A 258 7.39 -12.42 -22.28
N ILE A 259 6.27 -11.96 -21.72
CA ILE A 259 4.92 -12.21 -22.22
C ILE A 259 4.34 -10.96 -22.87
N ARG A 260 4.24 -9.86 -22.11
CA ARG A 260 3.67 -8.58 -22.57
C ARG A 260 4.02 -7.41 -21.67
N SER A 261 3.63 -6.22 -22.11
CA SER A 261 3.64 -5.00 -21.29
C SER A 261 2.24 -4.46 -21.08
N TYR A 262 2.07 -3.73 -19.96
CA TYR A 262 0.88 -2.95 -19.59
C TYR A 262 1.28 -1.49 -19.52
N GLY A 263 0.49 -0.64 -20.17
CA GLY A 263 0.72 0.81 -20.21
C GLY A 263 1.92 1.23 -21.05
N GLU A 264 2.00 2.52 -21.25
CA GLU A 264 3.06 3.22 -21.96
C GLU A 264 3.19 4.66 -21.43
N ARG A 265 4.19 5.40 -21.85
CA ARG A 265 4.37 6.80 -21.42
C ARG A 265 3.29 7.70 -22.01
N GLY A 266 2.66 8.54 -21.15
CA GLY A 266 1.69 9.53 -21.59
C GLY A 266 0.75 10.00 -20.48
N ASP A 267 -0.31 10.71 -20.88
CA ASP A 267 -1.32 11.32 -20.02
C ASP A 267 -2.76 10.85 -20.29
N ALA A 268 -2.93 9.93 -21.25
CA ALA A 268 -4.21 9.31 -21.54
C ALA A 268 -4.48 8.10 -20.62
N TRP A 269 -5.68 7.56 -20.71
CA TRP A 269 -6.09 6.34 -20.00
C TRP A 269 -5.24 5.16 -20.46
N GLY A 270 -4.70 4.42 -19.48
CA GLY A 270 -3.79 3.32 -19.74
C GLY A 270 -2.34 3.75 -19.94
N GLN A 271 -2.06 5.06 -19.87
CA GLN A 271 -0.70 5.61 -19.94
C GLN A 271 -0.19 6.02 -18.57
N PHE A 272 1.13 6.00 -18.37
CA PHE A 272 1.78 6.33 -17.12
C PHE A 272 2.72 7.52 -17.24
N ASN A 273 2.80 8.29 -16.16
CA ASN A 273 3.85 9.26 -15.90
C ASN A 273 5.00 8.63 -15.12
N ARG A 274 4.66 7.94 -14.01
CA ARG A 274 5.66 7.28 -13.14
C ARG A 274 5.01 6.11 -12.41
N ASN A 275 4.92 4.96 -13.08
CA ASN A 275 4.42 3.74 -12.45
C ASN A 275 5.38 3.24 -11.36
N LYS A 276 4.80 2.72 -10.25
CA LYS A 276 5.51 2.16 -9.10
C LYS A 276 4.90 0.84 -8.67
N GLY A 277 4.24 0.78 -7.51
CA GLY A 277 3.63 -0.43 -6.98
C GLY A 277 2.76 -1.16 -8.00
N VAL A 278 2.89 -2.46 -8.07
CA VAL A 278 2.06 -3.37 -8.88
C VAL A 278 1.57 -4.51 -8.01
N ALA A 279 0.30 -4.88 -8.15
CA ALA A 279 -0.30 -6.05 -7.50
C ALA A 279 -1.48 -6.54 -8.34
N LEU A 280 -1.95 -7.74 -8.06
CA LEU A 280 -3.09 -8.34 -8.76
C LEU A 280 -4.21 -8.68 -7.78
N ASP A 281 -5.45 -8.58 -8.26
CA ASP A 281 -6.61 -9.12 -7.56
C ASP A 281 -6.81 -10.62 -7.85
N THR A 282 -7.81 -11.23 -7.23
CA THR A 282 -8.12 -12.66 -7.41
C THR A 282 -8.68 -13.00 -8.81
N PHE A 283 -8.98 -11.99 -9.63
CA PHE A 283 -9.41 -12.12 -11.02
C PHE A 283 -8.26 -11.90 -12.00
N HIS A 284 -7.02 -11.79 -11.50
CA HIS A 284 -5.79 -11.48 -12.24
C HIS A 284 -5.78 -10.11 -12.95
N ASN A 285 -6.63 -9.17 -12.52
CA ASN A 285 -6.50 -7.80 -12.97
C ASN A 285 -5.23 -7.17 -12.37
N VAL A 286 -4.52 -6.41 -13.18
CA VAL A 286 -3.25 -5.78 -12.83
C VAL A 286 -3.50 -4.35 -12.36
N TYR A 287 -3.23 -4.10 -11.09
CA TYR A 287 -3.31 -2.78 -10.46
C TYR A 287 -1.94 -2.15 -10.47
N VAL A 288 -1.85 -0.93 -10.95
CA VAL A 288 -0.59 -0.20 -11.04
C VAL A 288 -0.74 1.19 -10.44
N VAL A 289 0.11 1.51 -9.48
CA VAL A 289 0.20 2.86 -8.92
C VAL A 289 0.89 3.77 -9.94
N ASP A 290 0.29 4.90 -10.26
CA ASP A 290 0.97 5.99 -10.94
C ASP A 290 1.22 7.15 -9.96
N SER A 291 2.46 7.26 -9.48
CA SER A 291 2.83 8.29 -8.52
C SER A 291 2.85 9.70 -9.14
N GLY A 292 3.03 9.82 -10.43
CA GLY A 292 2.98 11.09 -11.14
C GLY A 292 1.56 11.66 -11.24
N TRP A 293 0.59 10.82 -11.56
CA TRP A 293 -0.83 11.16 -11.61
C TRP A 293 -1.54 11.03 -10.29
N SER A 294 -0.91 10.40 -9.27
CA SER A 294 -1.49 10.15 -7.96
C SER A 294 -2.78 9.31 -8.03
N ASN A 295 -2.78 8.28 -8.85
CA ASN A 295 -3.90 7.34 -9.02
C ASN A 295 -3.43 5.89 -9.11
N ILE A 296 -4.39 4.98 -9.12
CA ILE A 296 -4.18 3.56 -9.42
C ILE A 296 -4.96 3.25 -10.68
N GLN A 297 -4.30 2.60 -11.66
CA GLN A 297 -4.90 2.13 -12.88
C GLN A 297 -5.05 0.61 -12.85
N ILE A 298 -6.20 0.11 -13.32
CA ILE A 298 -6.55 -1.31 -13.34
C ILE A 298 -6.63 -1.79 -14.78
N PHE A 299 -5.87 -2.83 -15.09
CA PHE A 299 -5.87 -3.47 -16.41
C PHE A 299 -6.39 -4.89 -16.29
N ASN A 300 -7.12 -5.37 -17.30
CA ASN A 300 -7.43 -6.78 -17.42
C ASN A 300 -6.20 -7.59 -17.84
N PRO A 301 -6.22 -8.95 -17.74
CA PRO A 301 -5.11 -9.80 -18.15
C PRO A 301 -4.64 -9.58 -19.60
N PRO A 302 -5.52 -9.30 -20.59
CA PRO A 302 -5.13 -8.92 -21.95
C PRO A 302 -4.47 -7.53 -22.09
N GLY A 303 -4.48 -6.67 -21.04
CA GLY A 303 -3.79 -5.37 -21.03
C GLY A 303 -4.68 -4.17 -21.38
N GLN A 304 -5.99 -4.34 -21.40
CA GLN A 304 -6.94 -3.23 -21.60
C GLN A 304 -7.19 -2.54 -20.26
N ILE A 305 -7.25 -1.20 -20.27
CA ILE A 305 -7.61 -0.42 -19.10
C ILE A 305 -9.08 -0.64 -18.74
N LEU A 306 -9.36 -0.95 -17.49
CA LEU A 306 -10.72 -1.13 -16.97
C LEU A 306 -11.21 0.11 -16.21
N LEU A 307 -10.35 0.65 -15.33
CA LEU A 307 -10.72 1.72 -14.42
C LEU A 307 -9.46 2.39 -13.88
N PHE A 308 -9.59 3.63 -13.42
CA PHE A 308 -8.64 4.23 -12.49
C PHE A 308 -9.39 4.82 -11.29
N PHE A 309 -8.70 4.89 -10.13
CA PHE A 309 -9.27 5.43 -8.90
C PHE A 309 -8.20 6.16 -8.08
N GLY A 310 -8.62 6.83 -7.02
CA GLY A 310 -7.80 7.75 -6.25
C GLY A 310 -7.89 9.16 -6.85
N GLY A 311 -6.75 9.79 -7.05
CA GLY A 311 -6.62 11.17 -7.53
C GLY A 311 -5.88 12.03 -6.52
N ARG A 312 -5.28 13.13 -6.98
CA ARG A 312 -4.41 13.96 -6.15
C ARG A 312 -5.17 14.71 -5.06
N GLY A 313 -4.73 14.58 -3.81
CA GLY A 313 -5.23 15.37 -2.69
C GLY A 313 -4.95 14.77 -1.32
N PRO A 314 -5.33 15.48 -0.23
CA PRO A 314 -5.14 15.05 1.14
C PRO A 314 -6.35 14.34 1.76
N LEU A 315 -7.53 14.39 1.14
CA LEU A 315 -8.76 13.84 1.70
C LEU A 315 -8.76 12.30 1.67
N PRO A 316 -9.60 11.63 2.47
CA PRO A 316 -9.77 10.19 2.40
C PRO A 316 -10.05 9.70 0.98
N GLY A 317 -9.33 8.66 0.55
CA GLY A 317 -9.42 8.14 -0.81
C GLY A 317 -8.67 8.94 -1.87
N GLN A 318 -8.08 10.09 -1.53
CA GLN A 318 -7.14 10.83 -2.38
C GLN A 318 -5.70 10.49 -2.02
N LEU A 319 -4.78 10.70 -2.94
CA LEU A 319 -3.39 10.26 -2.86
C LEU A 319 -2.42 11.40 -3.18
N LYS A 320 -1.22 11.33 -2.60
CA LYS A 320 -0.14 12.26 -2.92
C LYS A 320 1.18 11.53 -3.04
N ASN A 321 1.64 11.35 -4.29
CA ASN A 321 2.83 10.58 -4.62
C ASN A 321 2.79 9.13 -4.06
N PRO A 322 1.74 8.34 -4.37
CA PRO A 322 1.64 6.97 -3.88
C PRO A 322 2.81 6.13 -4.39
N THR A 323 3.23 5.14 -3.60
CA THR A 323 4.40 4.30 -3.90
C THR A 323 4.07 2.82 -3.98
N ALA A 324 3.72 2.22 -2.87
CA ALA A 324 3.52 0.79 -2.74
C ALA A 324 2.07 0.38 -2.94
N LEU A 325 1.88 -0.87 -3.30
CA LEU A 325 0.58 -1.50 -3.47
C LEU A 325 0.64 -2.94 -2.97
N ALA A 326 -0.38 -3.35 -2.22
CA ALA A 326 -0.61 -4.73 -1.86
C ALA A 326 -2.11 -5.05 -1.96
N ILE A 327 -2.46 -6.28 -2.28
CA ILE A 327 -3.85 -6.74 -2.36
C ILE A 327 -3.94 -8.09 -1.65
N ASP A 328 -4.93 -8.26 -0.75
CA ASP A 328 -5.19 -9.50 -0.06
C ASP A 328 -6.14 -10.42 -0.86
N LYS A 329 -6.34 -11.65 -0.38
CA LYS A 329 -7.24 -12.63 -1.04
C LYS A 329 -8.72 -12.25 -0.98
N ASN A 330 -9.09 -11.24 -0.20
CA ASN A 330 -10.44 -10.67 -0.17
C ASN A 330 -10.59 -9.47 -1.11
N ASN A 331 -9.57 -9.22 -1.97
CA ASN A 331 -9.51 -8.08 -2.89
C ASN A 331 -9.59 -6.73 -2.16
N ARG A 332 -9.04 -6.65 -0.95
CA ARG A 332 -8.80 -5.38 -0.27
C ARG A 332 -7.46 -4.84 -0.74
N ILE A 333 -7.45 -3.57 -1.13
CA ILE A 333 -6.34 -2.90 -1.80
C ILE A 333 -5.72 -1.92 -0.80
N TYR A 334 -4.42 -2.04 -0.57
CA TYR A 334 -3.64 -1.20 0.34
C TYR A 334 -2.66 -0.37 -0.48
N VAL A 335 -2.69 0.95 -0.32
CA VAL A 335 -1.87 1.90 -1.09
C VAL A 335 -1.03 2.75 -0.16
N GLY A 336 0.29 2.69 -0.28
CA GLY A 336 1.20 3.57 0.44
C GLY A 336 1.13 4.99 -0.13
N ASP A 337 0.58 5.92 0.64
CA ASP A 337 0.41 7.32 0.27
C ASP A 337 1.55 8.15 0.86
N TYR A 338 2.68 8.17 0.15
CA TYR A 338 3.98 8.59 0.65
C TYR A 338 4.00 10.01 1.24
N LEU A 339 3.47 11.01 0.51
CA LEU A 339 3.48 12.40 0.95
C LEU A 339 2.28 12.80 1.83
N ASN A 340 1.32 11.92 2.04
CA ASN A 340 0.30 12.08 3.06
C ASN A 340 0.58 11.24 4.31
N HIS A 341 1.72 10.52 4.36
CA HIS A 341 2.21 9.77 5.53
C HIS A 341 1.21 8.74 6.06
N ARG A 342 0.64 7.92 5.15
CA ARG A 342 -0.43 6.98 5.49
C ARG A 342 -0.52 5.83 4.51
N VAL A 343 -1.35 4.84 4.84
CA VAL A 343 -1.82 3.81 3.93
C VAL A 343 -3.32 4.01 3.73
N GLU A 344 -3.75 4.14 2.48
CA GLU A 344 -5.16 4.17 2.11
C GLU A 344 -5.64 2.77 1.75
N VAL A 345 -6.80 2.40 2.27
CA VAL A 345 -7.40 1.07 2.09
C VAL A 345 -8.69 1.19 1.29
N TYR A 346 -8.76 0.41 0.22
CA TYR A 346 -9.93 0.32 -0.66
C TYR A 346 -10.41 -1.13 -0.75
N GLN A 347 -11.62 -1.33 -1.25
CA GLN A 347 -12.22 -2.63 -1.49
C GLN A 347 -12.75 -2.74 -2.91
N LEU A 348 -12.39 -3.80 -3.61
CA LEU A 348 -13.04 -4.19 -4.85
C LEU A 348 -14.45 -4.69 -4.54
N VAL A 349 -15.45 -4.13 -5.21
CA VAL A 349 -16.89 -4.44 -5.00
C VAL A 349 -17.58 -4.67 -6.34
N ASN A 350 -18.68 -5.40 -6.33
CA ASN A 350 -19.55 -5.60 -7.52
C ASN A 350 -18.79 -6.07 -8.78
N THR A 351 -17.74 -6.87 -8.62
CA THR A 351 -16.89 -7.35 -9.71
C THR A 351 -16.92 -8.87 -9.74
N THR A 352 -17.00 -9.43 -10.93
CA THR A 352 -16.97 -10.87 -11.20
C THR A 352 -15.86 -11.20 -12.19
N ALA A 353 -15.53 -12.48 -12.33
CA ALA A 353 -14.52 -12.92 -13.29
C ALA A 353 -14.84 -12.50 -14.75
N THR A 354 -16.12 -12.40 -15.10
CA THR A 354 -16.55 -11.96 -16.43
C THR A 354 -16.31 -10.48 -16.69
N ASP A 355 -16.27 -9.64 -15.66
CA ASP A 355 -15.96 -8.21 -15.79
C ASP A 355 -14.48 -7.96 -16.17
N SER A 356 -13.64 -8.95 -15.94
CA SER A 356 -12.19 -8.89 -16.24
C SER A 356 -11.85 -9.32 -17.67
N MET A 357 -12.82 -9.93 -18.38
CA MET A 357 -12.61 -10.35 -19.76
C MET A 357 -12.99 -9.24 -20.75
N PRO A 358 -12.29 -9.13 -21.91
CA PRO A 358 -12.71 -8.22 -22.96
C PRO A 358 -14.10 -8.62 -23.43
N ASP A 359 -14.94 -7.61 -23.68
CA ASP A 359 -16.18 -7.83 -24.45
C ASP A 359 -15.81 -8.59 -25.71
N SER A 360 -16.46 -9.74 -25.94
CA SER A 360 -16.22 -10.61 -27.09
C SER A 360 -16.51 -9.94 -28.46
N GLY A 361 -16.93 -8.66 -28.45
CA GLY A 361 -17.14 -7.81 -29.62
C GLY A 361 -16.02 -6.80 -29.94
N ALA A 362 -15.02 -6.61 -29.06
CA ALA A 362 -13.96 -5.58 -29.24
C ALA A 362 -12.60 -6.14 -29.67
N ALA A 363 -12.54 -7.39 -30.14
CA ALA A 363 -11.33 -7.96 -30.70
C ALA A 363 -11.14 -7.46 -32.13
N SER A 364 -10.59 -6.26 -32.32
CA SER A 364 -9.78 -5.90 -33.49
C SER A 364 -9.46 -4.41 -33.52
N ALA A 365 -8.27 -4.02 -33.14
CA ALA A 365 -7.53 -2.86 -33.71
C ALA A 365 -6.09 -2.72 -33.20
N ALA A 366 -5.70 -3.44 -32.15
CA ALA A 366 -4.39 -3.22 -31.51
C ALA A 366 -3.30 -4.24 -31.90
N ASP A 367 -3.63 -5.28 -32.69
CA ASP A 367 -2.69 -6.39 -33.00
C ASP A 367 -2.18 -6.38 -34.45
N GLN A 368 -2.15 -5.19 -35.10
CA GLN A 368 -1.46 -5.06 -36.38
C GLN A 368 -0.08 -4.42 -36.16
N PRO A 369 1.01 -5.07 -36.59
CA PRO A 369 2.32 -4.47 -36.55
C PRO A 369 2.32 -3.24 -37.48
N LYS A 370 2.60 -2.06 -36.94
CA LYS A 370 2.88 -0.88 -37.74
C LYS A 370 4.12 -1.15 -38.58
N LYS A 371 3.95 -1.12 -39.88
CA LYS A 371 5.01 -1.17 -40.91
C LYS A 371 5.94 0.02 -40.80
#